data_b5e1f995dbf686f0b3d03a26cda71db0
#
_entry.id   b5e1f995dbf686f0b3d03a26cda71db0
#
_cell.length_a   1.000
_cell.length_b   1.000
_cell.length_c   1.000
_cell.angle_alpha   90.00
_cell.angle_beta   90.00
_cell.angle_gamma   90.00
#
_symmetry.space_group_name_H-M   'P 1'
#
loop_
_entity.id
_entity.type
_entity.pdbx_description
1 polymer ?
#
loop_
_entity_poly.entity_id
_entity_poly.type
_entity_poly.pdbx_seq_one_letter_code
_entity_poly.pdbx_strand_id
1 'polypeptide(L)'
;MKTKAFEQWLKEQAQMVVRYRQVEKSDVLAEYNSLKEVVDSADFKAKKQQLTTTRYADTQEAQTMVAYKQLRKKSSVFFYRLLKKAAWKEKPEVAQYLALEEKIQTPEFKQANAFWKNKKRWFTTPESQQEKRCNSLGKHADIVFYLQQDAKKITELESYKMIWADEFDGARMADAWQTGFLYPTADLKADHSHVSEQQAYVKGQNTKVSGSAMHIVTKKQNTTAPAWHPTKGMVTHAFAYTSDVWHTIEAIAPKVGVLQAKVHYTGKAKHVLCLTTAKAQHALPILSKQVAKGEMIYTLVWNEKEVVNYVNDVEVARGKNPLAGENLHLLVRSYLPENTKATGKMDIDWIRIYTNA
;
A
#
# COMPACT_ATOMS: atom_id res chain seq x y z
N MET A 1 -21.27 -12.58 -1.92
CA MET A 1 -20.93 -12.36 -3.34
C MET A 1 -20.88 -13.73 -4.01
N LYS A 2 -21.45 -13.93 -5.21
CA LYS A 2 -21.33 -15.21 -5.94
C LYS A 2 -19.87 -15.44 -6.32
N THR A 3 -19.37 -16.67 -6.24
CA THR A 3 -17.95 -17.01 -6.44
C THR A 3 -17.33 -16.39 -7.70
N LYS A 4 -18.00 -16.47 -8.86
CA LYS A 4 -17.51 -15.85 -10.11
C LYS A 4 -17.35 -14.32 -10.03
N ALA A 5 -18.26 -13.62 -9.34
CA ALA A 5 -18.18 -12.17 -9.20
C ALA A 5 -17.02 -11.78 -8.27
N PHE A 6 -16.69 -12.59 -7.28
CA PHE A 6 -15.55 -12.37 -6.41
C PHE A 6 -14.21 -12.64 -7.14
N GLU A 7 -14.12 -13.71 -7.95
CA GLU A 7 -12.95 -14.00 -8.78
C GLU A 7 -12.66 -12.87 -9.78
N GLN A 8 -13.71 -12.36 -10.43
CA GLN A 8 -13.57 -11.22 -11.37
C GLN A 8 -13.11 -9.96 -10.62
N TRP A 9 -13.71 -9.67 -9.47
CA TRP A 9 -13.30 -8.55 -8.63
C TRP A 9 -11.83 -8.65 -8.18
N LEU A 10 -11.36 -9.83 -7.75
CA LEU A 10 -9.94 -10.04 -7.38
C LEU A 10 -8.99 -9.78 -8.56
N LYS A 11 -9.36 -10.24 -9.76
CA LYS A 11 -8.55 -10.00 -10.96
C LYS A 11 -8.43 -8.51 -11.26
N GLU A 12 -9.52 -7.76 -11.17
CA GLU A 12 -9.54 -6.32 -11.36
C GLU A 12 -8.69 -5.61 -10.30
N GLN A 13 -8.81 -6.02 -9.03
CA GLN A 13 -8.03 -5.46 -7.94
C GLN A 13 -6.53 -5.79 -8.06
N ALA A 14 -6.16 -7.00 -8.47
CA ALA A 14 -4.77 -7.36 -8.74
C ALA A 14 -4.13 -6.49 -9.84
N GLN A 15 -4.89 -6.21 -10.92
CA GLN A 15 -4.44 -5.27 -11.96
C GLN A 15 -4.27 -3.85 -11.42
N MET A 16 -5.16 -3.42 -10.54
CA MET A 16 -5.06 -2.12 -9.85
C MET A 16 -3.79 -2.02 -9.00
N VAL A 17 -3.46 -3.05 -8.21
CA VAL A 17 -2.24 -3.11 -7.38
C VAL A 17 -0.98 -3.04 -8.26
N VAL A 18 -0.92 -3.79 -9.34
CA VAL A 18 0.19 -3.73 -10.30
C VAL A 18 0.36 -2.32 -10.87
N ARG A 19 -0.73 -1.70 -11.30
CA ARG A 19 -0.70 -0.32 -11.82
C ARG A 19 -0.27 0.68 -10.74
N TYR A 20 -0.75 0.53 -9.50
CA TYR A 20 -0.35 1.39 -8.38
C TYR A 20 1.16 1.38 -8.18
N ARG A 21 1.76 0.18 -8.10
CA ARG A 21 3.21 0.02 -7.93
C ARG A 21 4.04 0.55 -9.12
N GLN A 22 3.51 0.43 -10.33
CA GLN A 22 4.14 1.01 -11.52
C GLN A 22 4.14 2.53 -11.47
N VAL A 23 3.01 3.14 -11.08
CA VAL A 23 2.91 4.59 -10.96
C VAL A 23 3.75 5.11 -9.81
N GLU A 24 3.79 4.41 -8.67
CA GLU A 24 4.61 4.77 -7.50
C GLU A 24 6.10 4.93 -7.83
N LYS A 25 6.62 4.10 -8.73
CA LYS A 25 8.02 4.13 -9.19
C LYS A 25 8.23 4.98 -10.47
N SER A 26 7.22 5.71 -10.92
CA SER A 26 7.29 6.46 -12.18
C SER A 26 7.91 7.84 -12.01
N ASP A 27 8.67 8.26 -13.03
CA ASP A 27 9.23 9.61 -13.10
C ASP A 27 8.15 10.69 -13.10
N VAL A 28 6.97 10.38 -13.64
CA VAL A 28 5.82 11.30 -13.68
C VAL A 28 5.33 11.62 -12.27
N LEU A 29 5.24 10.63 -11.38
CA LEU A 29 4.86 10.86 -9.99
C LEU A 29 5.98 11.59 -9.22
N ALA A 30 7.23 11.24 -9.45
CA ALA A 30 8.38 11.91 -8.84
C ALA A 30 8.42 13.39 -9.22
N GLU A 31 8.24 13.72 -10.51
CA GLU A 31 8.14 15.11 -11.00
C GLU A 31 6.96 15.86 -10.35
N TYR A 32 5.78 15.23 -10.31
CA TYR A 32 4.60 15.82 -9.68
C TYR A 32 4.82 16.16 -8.20
N ASN A 33 5.37 15.22 -7.42
CA ASN A 33 5.62 15.41 -6.00
C ASN A 33 6.64 16.54 -5.75
N SER A 34 7.74 16.57 -6.51
CA SER A 34 8.75 17.64 -6.42
C SER A 34 8.16 19.01 -6.76
N LEU A 35 7.39 19.11 -7.84
CA LEU A 35 6.75 20.38 -8.21
C LEU A 35 5.68 20.77 -7.19
N LYS A 36 4.94 19.82 -6.65
CA LYS A 36 3.90 20.08 -5.65
C LYS A 36 4.49 20.63 -4.36
N GLU A 37 5.61 20.09 -3.90
CA GLU A 37 6.35 20.60 -2.73
C GLU A 37 6.75 22.06 -2.93
N VAL A 38 7.29 22.41 -4.10
CA VAL A 38 7.67 23.78 -4.46
C VAL A 38 6.44 24.70 -4.49
N VAL A 39 5.38 24.32 -5.22
CA VAL A 39 4.16 25.14 -5.40
C VAL A 39 3.40 25.32 -4.08
N ASP A 40 3.42 24.32 -3.20
CA ASP A 40 2.77 24.39 -1.91
C ASP A 40 3.58 25.14 -0.84
N SER A 41 4.85 25.45 -1.09
CA SER A 41 5.72 26.16 -0.14
C SER A 41 5.20 27.58 0.18
N ALA A 42 5.52 28.03 1.38
CA ALA A 42 5.15 29.36 1.85
C ALA A 42 5.77 30.47 0.98
N ASP A 43 7.04 30.29 0.59
CA ASP A 43 7.77 31.25 -0.23
C ASP A 43 7.17 31.39 -1.63
N PHE A 44 6.78 30.28 -2.27
CA PHE A 44 6.12 30.32 -3.57
C PHE A 44 4.81 31.07 -3.50
N LYS A 45 3.97 30.76 -2.49
CA LYS A 45 2.68 31.41 -2.27
C LYS A 45 2.84 32.90 -1.98
N ALA A 46 3.81 33.28 -1.14
CA ALA A 46 4.10 34.67 -0.84
C ALA A 46 4.56 35.43 -2.07
N LYS A 47 5.49 34.86 -2.87
CA LYS A 47 5.96 35.45 -4.14
C LYS A 47 4.81 35.63 -5.13
N LYS A 48 3.98 34.61 -5.30
CA LYS A 48 2.78 34.69 -6.17
C LYS A 48 1.85 35.80 -5.72
N GLN A 49 1.53 35.85 -4.43
CA GLN A 49 0.71 36.88 -3.85
C GLN A 49 1.30 38.27 -4.10
N GLN A 50 2.57 38.49 -3.80
CA GLN A 50 3.25 39.75 -4.06
C GLN A 50 3.13 40.19 -5.53
N LEU A 51 3.46 39.29 -6.46
CA LEU A 51 3.43 39.61 -7.90
C LEU A 51 2.02 39.83 -8.46
N THR A 52 1.01 39.22 -7.87
CA THR A 52 -0.38 39.38 -8.35
C THR A 52 -1.11 40.56 -7.72
N THR A 53 -0.81 40.90 -6.44
CA THR A 53 -1.55 41.92 -5.71
C THR A 53 -0.89 43.31 -5.72
N THR A 54 0.44 43.40 -5.83
CA THR A 54 1.16 44.68 -5.82
C THR A 54 0.75 45.54 -7.04
N ARG A 55 0.22 46.69 -6.76
CA ARG A 55 -0.11 47.65 -7.84
C ARG A 55 1.14 48.37 -8.34
N TYR A 56 1.21 48.67 -9.61
CA TYR A 56 2.35 49.40 -10.19
C TYR A 56 2.66 50.69 -9.43
N ALA A 57 1.61 51.46 -9.03
CA ALA A 57 1.75 52.72 -8.30
C ALA A 57 2.53 52.58 -6.98
N ASP A 58 2.50 51.39 -6.37
CA ASP A 58 3.12 51.10 -5.05
C ASP A 58 4.59 50.65 -5.19
N THR A 59 5.11 50.52 -6.43
CA THR A 59 6.46 50.06 -6.71
C THR A 59 7.49 51.18 -6.70
N GLN A 60 8.74 50.86 -6.43
CA GLN A 60 9.84 51.82 -6.47
C GLN A 60 10.04 52.42 -7.86
N GLU A 61 9.81 51.67 -8.91
CA GLU A 61 9.88 52.10 -10.30
C GLU A 61 8.83 53.18 -10.60
N ALA A 62 7.59 52.99 -10.11
CA ALA A 62 6.54 53.98 -10.28
C ALA A 62 6.84 55.27 -9.52
N GLN A 63 7.30 55.15 -8.25
CA GLN A 63 7.70 56.29 -7.43
C GLN A 63 8.86 57.07 -8.09
N THR A 64 9.89 56.35 -8.59
CA THR A 64 11.01 56.94 -9.32
C THR A 64 10.51 57.71 -10.57
N MET A 65 9.57 57.11 -11.33
CA MET A 65 9.00 57.77 -12.53
C MET A 65 8.16 58.98 -12.16
N VAL A 66 7.46 58.94 -11.04
CA VAL A 66 6.69 60.11 -10.52
C VAL A 66 7.63 61.24 -10.12
N ALA A 67 8.66 60.94 -9.33
CA ALA A 67 9.67 61.93 -8.90
C ALA A 67 10.40 62.56 -10.09
N TYR A 68 10.81 61.76 -11.07
CA TYR A 68 11.41 62.25 -12.31
C TYR A 68 10.48 63.22 -13.04
N LYS A 69 9.19 62.87 -13.21
CA LYS A 69 8.20 63.71 -13.89
C LYS A 69 7.94 65.01 -13.14
N GLN A 70 7.93 64.97 -11.78
CA GLN A 70 7.72 66.14 -10.95
C GLN A 70 8.93 67.12 -11.05
N LEU A 71 10.17 66.58 -10.94
CA LEU A 71 11.37 67.39 -11.08
C LEU A 71 11.47 68.00 -12.48
N ARG A 72 11.07 67.27 -13.53
CA ARG A 72 11.06 67.78 -14.90
C ARG A 72 10.20 69.03 -15.12
N LYS A 73 9.15 69.23 -14.26
CA LYS A 73 8.25 70.39 -14.29
C LYS A 73 8.80 71.61 -13.51
N LYS A 74 9.85 71.44 -12.70
CA LYS A 74 10.46 72.55 -11.96
C LYS A 74 11.15 73.54 -12.89
N SER A 75 11.00 74.84 -12.58
CA SER A 75 11.59 75.90 -13.39
C SER A 75 13.10 75.75 -13.55
N SER A 76 13.85 75.40 -12.51
CA SER A 76 15.29 75.21 -12.54
C SER A 76 15.70 74.08 -13.53
N VAL A 77 14.95 72.99 -13.54
CA VAL A 77 15.18 71.86 -14.48
C VAL A 77 14.76 72.25 -15.91
N PHE A 78 13.66 72.99 -16.04
CA PHE A 78 13.23 73.50 -17.35
C PHE A 78 14.31 74.36 -18.01
N PHE A 79 14.83 75.37 -17.28
CA PHE A 79 15.88 76.24 -17.78
C PHE A 79 17.20 75.52 -18.04
N TYR A 80 17.58 74.53 -17.16
CA TYR A 80 18.76 73.66 -17.42
C TYR A 80 18.59 72.92 -18.76
N ARG A 81 17.47 72.32 -19.01
CA ARG A 81 17.18 71.55 -20.25
C ARG A 81 17.21 72.45 -21.48
N LEU A 82 16.74 73.69 -21.36
CA LEU A 82 16.71 74.66 -22.45
C LEU A 82 18.10 75.25 -22.74
N LEU A 83 18.80 75.69 -21.69
CA LEU A 83 19.99 76.50 -21.83
C LEU A 83 21.30 75.66 -21.74
N LYS A 84 21.28 74.47 -21.16
CA LYS A 84 22.44 73.56 -20.95
C LYS A 84 23.60 74.20 -20.22
N LYS A 85 23.42 75.33 -19.49
CA LYS A 85 24.50 76.03 -18.76
C LYS A 85 24.97 75.24 -17.54
N ALA A 86 26.31 75.09 -17.35
CA ALA A 86 26.94 74.33 -16.25
C ALA A 86 26.47 74.82 -14.86
N ALA A 87 26.36 76.13 -14.65
CA ALA A 87 25.88 76.71 -13.39
C ALA A 87 24.53 76.21 -12.88
N TRP A 88 23.66 75.69 -13.75
CA TRP A 88 22.41 75.10 -13.37
C TRP A 88 22.55 73.69 -12.83
N LYS A 89 23.62 72.95 -13.12
CA LYS A 89 23.87 71.59 -12.63
C LYS A 89 24.07 71.56 -11.12
N GLU A 90 24.58 72.63 -10.54
CA GLU A 90 24.83 72.76 -9.09
C GLU A 90 23.54 72.96 -8.27
N LYS A 91 22.45 73.26 -8.93
CA LYS A 91 21.15 73.34 -8.23
C LYS A 91 20.67 71.97 -7.79
N PRO A 92 20.28 71.77 -6.50
CA PRO A 92 19.91 70.45 -5.97
C PRO A 92 18.84 69.73 -6.79
N GLU A 93 17.84 70.47 -7.28
CA GLU A 93 16.76 69.91 -8.10
C GLU A 93 17.25 69.41 -9.46
N VAL A 94 18.25 70.09 -10.05
CA VAL A 94 18.82 69.68 -11.33
C VAL A 94 19.75 68.49 -11.15
N ALA A 95 20.54 68.44 -10.05
CA ALA A 95 21.38 67.31 -9.74
C ALA A 95 20.50 66.03 -9.51
N GLN A 96 19.44 66.14 -8.74
CA GLN A 96 18.46 65.07 -8.55
C GLN A 96 17.78 64.63 -9.84
N TYR A 97 17.41 65.57 -10.68
CA TYR A 97 16.81 65.26 -11.98
C TYR A 97 17.80 64.47 -12.87
N LEU A 98 19.07 64.86 -12.95
CA LEU A 98 20.09 64.19 -13.73
C LEU A 98 20.37 62.77 -13.22
N ALA A 99 20.46 62.62 -11.90
CA ALA A 99 20.63 61.27 -11.28
C ALA A 99 19.45 60.36 -11.58
N LEU A 100 18.20 60.86 -11.53
CA LEU A 100 17.02 60.08 -11.88
C LEU A 100 16.97 59.83 -13.42
N GLU A 101 17.38 60.79 -14.25
CA GLU A 101 17.43 60.61 -15.70
C GLU A 101 18.39 59.51 -16.08
N GLU A 102 19.60 59.46 -15.49
CA GLU A 102 20.54 58.37 -15.66
C GLU A 102 19.95 57.02 -15.22
N LYS A 103 19.38 56.98 -14.01
CA LYS A 103 18.77 55.76 -13.45
C LYS A 103 17.67 55.19 -14.36
N ILE A 104 16.72 56.03 -14.86
CA ILE A 104 15.60 55.57 -15.69
C ILE A 104 16.04 55.13 -17.10
N GLN A 105 17.24 55.48 -17.52
CA GLN A 105 17.81 55.07 -18.82
C GLN A 105 18.52 53.73 -18.74
N THR A 106 18.87 53.24 -17.56
CA THR A 106 19.51 51.94 -17.42
C THR A 106 18.66 50.80 -17.94
N PRO A 107 19.25 49.79 -18.56
CA PRO A 107 18.51 48.58 -19.03
C PRO A 107 17.71 47.91 -17.91
N GLU A 108 18.31 47.81 -16.75
CA GLU A 108 17.73 47.16 -15.53
C GLU A 108 16.46 47.89 -15.11
N PHE A 109 16.51 49.24 -15.01
CA PHE A 109 15.32 49.98 -14.64
C PHE A 109 14.22 49.86 -15.71
N LYS A 110 14.56 49.94 -16.99
CA LYS A 110 13.57 49.79 -18.09
C LYS A 110 12.90 48.40 -18.01
N GLN A 111 13.68 47.35 -17.77
CA GLN A 111 13.16 45.99 -17.65
C GLN A 111 12.26 45.84 -16.42
N ALA A 112 12.70 46.31 -15.25
CA ALA A 112 11.90 46.26 -14.01
C ALA A 112 10.60 47.07 -14.16
N ASN A 113 10.68 48.28 -14.71
CA ASN A 113 9.53 49.14 -14.93
C ASN A 113 8.52 48.51 -15.91
N ALA A 114 8.99 47.86 -16.99
CA ALA A 114 8.15 47.15 -17.93
C ALA A 114 7.49 45.91 -17.25
N PHE A 115 8.25 45.18 -16.49
CA PHE A 115 7.75 44.03 -15.71
C PHE A 115 6.62 44.43 -14.76
N TRP A 116 6.82 45.46 -13.93
CA TRP A 116 5.81 45.90 -12.98
C TRP A 116 4.56 46.51 -13.63
N LYS A 117 4.69 47.10 -14.79
CA LYS A 117 3.55 47.60 -15.61
C LYS A 117 2.73 46.45 -16.19
N ASN A 118 3.31 45.29 -16.38
CA ASN A 118 2.62 44.16 -16.94
C ASN A 118 1.62 43.58 -15.93
N LYS A 119 0.33 43.74 -16.16
CA LYS A 119 -0.72 43.16 -15.31
C LYS A 119 -0.69 41.63 -15.28
N LYS A 120 -0.09 41.00 -16.30
CA LYS A 120 0.06 39.54 -16.42
C LYS A 120 1.48 39.09 -16.05
N ARG A 121 2.27 39.86 -15.29
CA ARG A 121 3.65 39.61 -14.97
C ARG A 121 3.90 38.24 -14.29
N TRP A 122 2.95 37.76 -13.46
CA TRP A 122 3.04 36.43 -12.90
C TRP A 122 3.25 35.37 -13.98
N PHE A 123 2.47 35.42 -15.06
CA PHE A 123 2.54 34.43 -16.14
C PHE A 123 3.80 34.47 -16.97
N THR A 124 4.68 35.46 -16.77
CA THR A 124 5.99 35.57 -17.42
C THR A 124 7.12 35.00 -16.55
N THR A 125 6.83 34.55 -15.34
CA THR A 125 7.81 34.02 -14.40
C THR A 125 8.06 32.52 -14.57
N PRO A 126 9.26 32.02 -14.24
CA PRO A 126 9.53 30.57 -14.17
C PRO A 126 8.60 29.84 -13.22
N GLU A 127 8.26 30.45 -12.09
CA GLU A 127 7.36 29.88 -11.08
C GLU A 127 5.95 29.63 -11.66
N SER A 128 5.45 30.52 -12.49
CA SER A 128 4.17 30.31 -13.18
C SER A 128 4.22 29.11 -14.14
N GLN A 129 5.37 28.84 -14.75
CA GLN A 129 5.53 27.64 -15.59
C GLN A 129 5.55 26.37 -14.73
N GLN A 130 6.23 26.40 -13.59
CA GLN A 130 6.22 25.29 -12.62
C GLN A 130 4.79 25.00 -12.12
N GLU A 131 4.04 26.04 -11.77
CA GLU A 131 2.64 25.89 -11.34
C GLU A 131 1.77 25.28 -12.44
N LYS A 132 1.91 25.74 -13.68
CA LYS A 132 1.19 25.18 -14.82
C LYS A 132 1.54 23.72 -15.05
N ARG A 133 2.82 23.35 -14.95
CA ARG A 133 3.30 21.97 -15.11
C ARG A 133 2.74 21.08 -14.00
N CYS A 134 2.81 21.52 -12.74
CA CYS A 134 2.25 20.81 -11.59
C CYS A 134 0.74 20.57 -11.78
N ASN A 135 -0.01 21.59 -12.16
CA ASN A 135 -1.44 21.49 -12.42
C ASN A 135 -1.78 20.56 -13.60
N SER A 136 -0.94 20.52 -14.61
CA SER A 136 -1.10 19.59 -15.74
C SER A 136 -0.85 18.15 -15.31
N LEU A 137 0.23 17.90 -14.56
CA LEU A 137 0.55 16.58 -14.01
C LEU A 137 -0.53 16.10 -13.04
N GLY A 138 -1.07 16.97 -12.19
CA GLY A 138 -2.17 16.62 -11.28
C GLY A 138 -3.45 16.16 -11.99
N LYS A 139 -3.58 16.40 -13.29
CA LYS A 139 -4.68 15.90 -14.15
C LYS A 139 -4.28 14.64 -14.94
N HIS A 140 -3.03 14.22 -14.87
CA HIS A 140 -2.57 13.01 -15.54
C HIS A 140 -3.29 11.77 -14.98
N ALA A 141 -3.74 10.88 -15.84
CA ALA A 141 -4.57 9.74 -15.46
C ALA A 141 -3.94 8.86 -14.38
N ASP A 142 -2.61 8.69 -14.42
CA ASP A 142 -1.90 7.89 -13.42
C ASP A 142 -1.77 8.62 -12.08
N ILE A 143 -1.55 9.93 -12.08
CA ILE A 143 -1.52 10.72 -10.83
C ILE A 143 -2.89 10.71 -10.16
N VAL A 144 -3.95 10.96 -10.93
CA VAL A 144 -5.33 10.90 -10.41
C VAL A 144 -5.63 9.52 -9.84
N PHE A 145 -5.28 8.47 -10.58
CA PHE A 145 -5.43 7.09 -10.13
C PHE A 145 -4.68 6.84 -8.82
N TYR A 146 -3.37 7.19 -8.76
CA TYR A 146 -2.52 6.96 -7.59
C TYR A 146 -3.06 7.65 -6.33
N LEU A 147 -3.44 8.94 -6.45
CA LEU A 147 -3.95 9.73 -5.31
C LEU A 147 -5.32 9.25 -4.79
N GLN A 148 -6.06 8.49 -5.58
CA GLN A 148 -7.35 7.91 -5.17
C GLN A 148 -7.20 6.58 -4.44
N GLN A 149 -6.01 5.96 -4.47
CA GLN A 149 -5.80 4.67 -3.83
C GLN A 149 -5.48 4.83 -2.34
N ASP A 150 -5.92 3.86 -1.57
CA ASP A 150 -5.52 3.72 -0.16
C ASP A 150 -4.27 2.81 -0.07
N ALA A 151 -3.11 3.43 0.10
CA ALA A 151 -1.82 2.73 0.22
C ALA A 151 -1.83 1.66 1.32
N LYS A 152 -2.66 1.83 2.38
CA LYS A 152 -2.78 0.84 3.47
C LYS A 152 -3.38 -0.50 3.03
N LYS A 153 -4.02 -0.53 1.87
CA LYS A 153 -4.58 -1.77 1.28
C LYS A 153 -3.59 -2.53 0.44
N ILE A 154 -2.38 -2.01 0.26
CA ILE A 154 -1.34 -2.61 -0.57
C ILE A 154 -0.23 -3.11 0.33
N THR A 155 0.02 -4.45 0.29
CA THR A 155 1.04 -5.09 1.13
C THR A 155 2.40 -5.00 0.45
N GLU A 156 3.40 -4.45 1.16
CA GLU A 156 4.81 -4.51 0.78
C GLU A 156 5.57 -5.46 1.70
N LEU A 157 6.31 -6.40 1.12
CA LEU A 157 7.13 -7.35 1.87
C LEU A 157 8.64 -7.02 1.81
N GLU A 158 9.05 -6.02 1.05
CA GLU A 158 10.47 -5.65 0.87
C GLU A 158 11.17 -5.27 2.20
N SER A 159 10.40 -4.77 3.18
CA SER A 159 10.90 -4.43 4.52
C SER A 159 10.88 -5.58 5.53
N TYR A 160 10.48 -6.78 5.11
CA TYR A 160 10.35 -7.94 5.98
C TYR A 160 11.45 -8.95 5.72
N LYS A 161 11.97 -9.56 6.81
CA LYS A 161 12.94 -10.64 6.75
C LYS A 161 12.22 -11.98 6.85
N MET A 162 12.46 -12.89 5.91
CA MET A 162 11.96 -14.27 5.99
C MET A 162 12.66 -15.02 7.12
N ILE A 163 11.89 -15.62 8.00
CA ILE A 163 12.38 -16.37 9.18
C ILE A 163 12.08 -17.87 9.10
N TRP A 164 11.10 -18.26 8.31
CA TRP A 164 10.74 -19.67 8.11
C TRP A 164 10.09 -19.85 6.73
N ALA A 165 10.34 -20.99 6.11
CA ALA A 165 9.67 -21.38 4.86
C ALA A 165 9.59 -22.90 4.75
N ASP A 166 8.55 -23.40 4.07
CA ASP A 166 8.46 -24.74 3.51
C ASP A 166 8.05 -24.63 2.05
N GLU A 167 8.95 -25.01 1.16
CA GLU A 167 8.76 -24.98 -0.30
C GLU A 167 8.27 -26.35 -0.81
N PHE A 168 8.12 -27.34 0.07
CA PHE A 168 7.70 -28.71 -0.22
C PHE A 168 8.50 -29.40 -1.33
N ASP A 169 9.80 -29.10 -1.42
CA ASP A 169 10.69 -29.65 -2.46
C ASP A 169 11.12 -31.11 -2.20
N GLY A 170 10.77 -31.64 -1.03
CA GLY A 170 11.07 -33.02 -0.65
C GLY A 170 10.15 -34.05 -1.30
N ALA A 171 10.42 -35.33 -1.00
CA ALA A 171 9.56 -36.45 -1.39
C ALA A 171 8.52 -36.81 -0.30
N ARG A 172 8.58 -36.18 0.87
CA ARG A 172 7.70 -36.39 2.04
C ARG A 172 7.57 -35.08 2.81
N MET A 173 6.61 -35.02 3.73
CA MET A 173 6.52 -33.94 4.70
C MET A 173 7.82 -33.80 5.50
N ALA A 174 8.26 -32.56 5.70
CA ALA A 174 9.43 -32.25 6.51
C ALA A 174 9.21 -32.65 7.98
N ASP A 175 10.29 -32.91 8.70
CA ASP A 175 10.25 -33.36 10.11
C ASP A 175 9.71 -32.25 11.06
N ALA A 176 9.54 -31.04 10.58
CA ALA A 176 8.86 -29.94 11.29
C ALA A 176 7.34 -30.14 11.42
N TRP A 177 6.75 -31.07 10.69
CA TRP A 177 5.31 -31.32 10.67
C TRP A 177 4.94 -32.63 11.34
N GLN A 178 3.79 -32.62 12.03
CA GLN A 178 3.17 -33.76 12.66
C GLN A 178 1.70 -33.86 12.25
N THR A 179 1.19 -35.09 12.08
CA THR A 179 -0.24 -35.34 11.84
C THR A 179 -1.06 -35.17 13.12
N GLY A 180 -2.32 -34.78 12.94
CA GLY A 180 -3.27 -34.59 14.03
C GLY A 180 -3.44 -33.12 14.43
N PHE A 181 -4.26 -32.90 15.44
CA PHE A 181 -4.50 -31.58 16.03
C PHE A 181 -3.47 -31.26 17.10
N LEU A 182 -3.20 -29.99 17.31
CA LEU A 182 -2.39 -29.49 18.41
C LEU A 182 -3.27 -29.28 19.65
N TYR A 183 -3.00 -30.02 20.73
CA TYR A 183 -3.70 -29.91 22.01
C TYR A 183 -2.76 -29.74 23.17
N PRO A 184 -3.14 -28.99 24.23
CA PRO A 184 -2.28 -28.73 25.38
C PRO A 184 -2.18 -29.89 26.37
N THR A 185 -3.05 -30.89 26.28
CA THR A 185 -3.16 -31.98 27.25
C THR A 185 -3.04 -33.35 26.60
N ALA A 186 -2.41 -34.28 27.29
CA ALA A 186 -2.26 -35.67 26.86
C ALA A 186 -3.58 -36.47 26.79
N ASP A 187 -4.64 -35.97 27.43
CA ASP A 187 -5.96 -36.63 27.46
C ASP A 187 -6.69 -36.60 26.11
N LEU A 188 -6.37 -35.63 25.25
CA LEU A 188 -6.87 -35.55 23.90
C LEU A 188 -5.81 -36.09 22.94
N LYS A 189 -6.09 -37.22 22.29
CA LYS A 189 -5.20 -37.75 21.26
C LYS A 189 -5.26 -36.87 20.02
N ALA A 190 -4.12 -36.41 19.55
CA ALA A 190 -4.02 -35.49 18.40
C ALA A 190 -4.55 -36.06 17.08
N ASP A 191 -4.68 -37.37 16.97
CA ASP A 191 -5.07 -38.11 15.76
C ASP A 191 -6.56 -38.48 15.67
N HIS A 192 -7.41 -37.91 16.52
CA HIS A 192 -8.85 -38.17 16.45
C HIS A 192 -9.54 -37.30 15.40
N SER A 193 -10.73 -37.76 15.00
CA SER A 193 -11.65 -37.00 14.12
C SER A 193 -12.79 -36.37 14.94
N HIS A 194 -13.72 -35.70 14.29
CA HIS A 194 -14.91 -35.13 14.94
C HIS A 194 -16.18 -35.77 14.36
N VAL A 195 -17.11 -36.20 15.22
CA VAL A 195 -18.38 -36.80 14.75
C VAL A 195 -19.26 -35.83 13.95
N SER A 196 -19.02 -34.53 14.08
CA SER A 196 -19.71 -33.48 13.33
C SER A 196 -19.14 -33.28 11.91
N GLU A 197 -18.10 -34.01 11.54
CA GLU A 197 -17.50 -33.99 10.21
C GLU A 197 -17.72 -35.32 9.50
N GLN A 198 -17.66 -35.33 8.17
CA GLN A 198 -17.95 -36.55 7.39
C GLN A 198 -16.73 -37.43 7.14
N GLN A 199 -15.52 -36.99 7.49
CA GLN A 199 -14.27 -37.69 7.24
C GLN A 199 -13.55 -38.08 8.53
N ALA A 200 -12.85 -39.21 8.48
CA ALA A 200 -11.78 -39.52 9.41
C ALA A 200 -10.45 -38.92 8.94
N TYR A 201 -9.61 -38.50 9.89
CA TYR A 201 -8.20 -38.17 9.61
C TYR A 201 -7.36 -39.43 9.70
N VAL A 202 -6.49 -39.64 8.69
CA VAL A 202 -5.80 -40.94 8.46
C VAL A 202 -4.27 -40.84 8.53
N LYS A 203 -3.77 -39.98 9.40
CA LYS A 203 -2.33 -39.90 9.76
C LYS A 203 -1.41 -39.75 8.55
N GLY A 204 -1.74 -38.84 7.63
CA GLY A 204 -0.92 -38.54 6.47
C GLY A 204 -1.15 -39.42 5.24
N GLN A 205 -2.01 -40.46 5.32
CA GLN A 205 -2.27 -41.35 4.17
C GLN A 205 -2.95 -40.68 2.99
N ASN A 206 -3.58 -39.53 3.20
CA ASN A 206 -4.19 -38.70 2.17
C ASN A 206 -3.36 -37.46 1.83
N THR A 207 -2.13 -37.42 2.30
CA THR A 207 -1.17 -36.35 2.00
C THR A 207 -0.02 -36.87 1.20
N LYS A 208 0.38 -36.14 0.16
CA LYS A 208 1.55 -36.42 -0.66
C LYS A 208 2.33 -35.12 -0.88
N VAL A 209 3.65 -35.21 -0.81
CA VAL A 209 4.56 -34.16 -1.28
C VAL A 209 5.15 -34.59 -2.62
N SER A 210 4.93 -33.83 -3.67
CA SER A 210 5.47 -34.11 -5.00
C SER A 210 5.34 -32.88 -5.91
N GLY A 211 6.29 -32.69 -6.83
CA GLY A 211 6.28 -31.56 -7.77
C GLY A 211 6.36 -30.20 -7.05
N SER A 212 7.16 -30.14 -5.98
CA SER A 212 7.31 -28.94 -5.13
C SER A 212 5.99 -28.42 -4.59
N ALA A 213 5.13 -29.36 -4.14
CA ALA A 213 3.87 -29.02 -3.50
C ALA A 213 3.41 -30.09 -2.52
N MET A 214 2.73 -29.67 -1.45
CA MET A 214 1.97 -30.50 -0.54
C MET A 214 0.54 -30.67 -1.06
N HIS A 215 0.09 -31.92 -1.19
CA HIS A 215 -1.25 -32.26 -1.66
C HIS A 215 -2.05 -32.93 -0.53
N ILE A 216 -3.16 -32.37 -0.09
CA ILE A 216 -4.13 -33.01 0.81
C ILE A 216 -5.37 -33.35 0.02
N VAL A 217 -5.77 -34.63 0.03
CA VAL A 217 -6.95 -35.12 -0.68
C VAL A 217 -8.03 -35.58 0.31
N THR A 218 -9.23 -35.04 0.16
CA THR A 218 -10.43 -35.60 0.82
C THR A 218 -11.12 -36.53 -0.17
N LYS A 219 -11.17 -37.81 0.14
CA LYS A 219 -11.70 -38.85 -0.76
C LYS A 219 -12.76 -39.71 -0.09
N LYS A 220 -13.64 -40.29 -0.94
CA LYS A 220 -14.62 -41.25 -0.49
C LYS A 220 -13.93 -42.58 -0.15
N GLN A 221 -13.94 -42.92 1.13
CA GLN A 221 -13.34 -44.15 1.66
C GLN A 221 -13.96 -44.46 3.02
N ASN A 222 -14.69 -45.55 3.11
CA ASN A 222 -15.28 -45.98 4.38
C ASN A 222 -14.15 -46.44 5.33
N THR A 223 -14.24 -45.95 6.56
CA THR A 223 -13.30 -46.33 7.63
C THR A 223 -13.96 -46.12 9.00
N THR A 224 -13.39 -46.76 10.03
CA THR A 224 -13.75 -46.56 11.42
C THR A 224 -12.57 -45.98 12.17
N ALA A 225 -12.77 -44.90 12.89
CA ALA A 225 -11.71 -44.19 13.58
C ALA A 225 -12.17 -43.63 14.94
N PRO A 226 -11.25 -43.29 15.84
CA PRO A 226 -11.53 -42.51 17.04
C PRO A 226 -12.06 -41.14 16.65
N ALA A 227 -13.12 -40.71 17.33
CA ALA A 227 -13.73 -39.40 17.07
C ALA A 227 -14.20 -38.74 18.37
N TRP A 228 -14.03 -37.42 18.43
CA TRP A 228 -14.56 -36.62 19.53
C TRP A 228 -16.05 -36.35 19.35
N HIS A 229 -16.82 -36.71 20.38
CA HIS A 229 -18.24 -36.41 20.48
C HIS A 229 -18.47 -35.40 21.62
N PRO A 230 -19.17 -34.26 21.40
CA PRO A 230 -19.28 -33.18 22.38
C PRO A 230 -19.80 -33.59 23.76
N THR A 231 -20.68 -34.59 23.82
CA THR A 231 -21.29 -35.05 25.09
C THR A 231 -20.79 -36.41 25.59
N LYS A 232 -20.15 -37.23 24.72
CA LYS A 232 -19.72 -38.62 25.07
C LYS A 232 -18.20 -38.77 25.15
N GLY A 233 -17.47 -37.69 24.84
CA GLY A 233 -15.99 -37.76 24.75
C GLY A 233 -15.51 -38.55 23.54
N MET A 234 -14.41 -39.28 23.70
CA MET A 234 -13.84 -40.14 22.65
C MET A 234 -14.73 -41.35 22.39
N VAL A 235 -15.16 -41.53 21.14
CA VAL A 235 -15.97 -42.66 20.66
C VAL A 235 -15.33 -43.26 19.41
N THR A 236 -15.66 -44.52 19.12
CA THR A 236 -15.37 -45.12 17.81
C THR A 236 -16.52 -44.77 16.85
N HIS A 237 -16.23 -44.16 15.69
CA HIS A 237 -17.21 -43.70 14.74
C HIS A 237 -16.86 -44.18 13.31
N ALA A 238 -17.92 -44.50 12.55
CA ALA A 238 -17.78 -44.91 11.15
C ALA A 238 -17.92 -43.69 10.24
N PHE A 239 -16.95 -43.51 9.37
CA PHE A 239 -16.87 -42.41 8.42
C PHE A 239 -16.94 -42.91 6.98
N ALA A 240 -17.60 -42.15 6.11
CA ALA A 240 -17.68 -42.43 4.67
C ALA A 240 -16.55 -41.81 3.84
N TYR A 241 -15.77 -40.94 4.44
CA TYR A 241 -14.69 -40.21 3.81
C TYR A 241 -13.43 -40.22 4.68
N THR A 242 -12.29 -39.94 4.05
CA THR A 242 -11.00 -39.77 4.72
C THR A 242 -10.32 -38.47 4.26
N SER A 243 -9.53 -37.87 5.12
CA SER A 243 -8.71 -36.68 4.85
C SER A 243 -7.52 -36.65 5.80
N ASP A 244 -6.75 -35.56 5.78
CA ASP A 244 -5.64 -35.36 6.71
C ASP A 244 -5.68 -33.99 7.38
N VAL A 245 -5.02 -33.92 8.54
CA VAL A 245 -4.70 -32.73 9.31
C VAL A 245 -3.26 -32.78 9.74
N TRP A 246 -2.56 -31.64 9.61
CA TRP A 246 -1.19 -31.45 9.97
C TRP A 246 -0.99 -30.17 10.77
N HIS A 247 -0.02 -30.16 11.68
CA HIS A 247 0.42 -28.96 12.37
C HIS A 247 1.94 -28.95 12.49
N THR A 248 2.54 -27.77 12.70
CA THR A 248 3.98 -27.66 12.98
C THR A 248 4.26 -28.04 14.44
N ILE A 249 5.29 -28.87 14.68
CA ILE A 249 5.69 -29.36 16.02
C ILE A 249 6.07 -28.17 16.90
N GLU A 250 6.87 -27.26 16.36
CA GLU A 250 7.28 -26.03 17.03
C GLU A 250 6.40 -24.85 16.63
N ALA A 251 6.31 -23.86 17.52
CA ALA A 251 5.70 -22.58 17.21
C ALA A 251 6.66 -21.76 16.32
N ILE A 252 6.34 -21.67 15.05
CA ILE A 252 7.21 -21.05 14.03
C ILE A 252 6.88 -19.61 13.70
N ALA A 253 5.69 -19.12 14.11
CA ALA A 253 5.28 -17.77 13.82
C ALA A 253 5.47 -16.85 15.04
N PRO A 254 6.10 -15.68 14.87
CA PRO A 254 6.36 -14.73 15.94
C PRO A 254 5.08 -14.00 16.39
N LYS A 255 5.18 -13.19 17.44
CA LYS A 255 4.06 -12.39 17.95
C LYS A 255 3.54 -11.34 16.95
N VAL A 256 4.41 -10.88 16.06
CA VAL A 256 4.11 -9.94 14.98
C VAL A 256 4.78 -10.43 13.71
N GLY A 257 4.07 -10.45 12.60
CA GLY A 257 4.65 -10.94 11.35
C GLY A 257 3.72 -10.94 10.17
N VAL A 258 4.23 -11.54 9.10
CA VAL A 258 3.51 -11.81 7.86
C VAL A 258 3.68 -13.27 7.50
N LEU A 259 2.58 -13.92 7.11
CA LEU A 259 2.60 -15.24 6.50
C LEU A 259 2.05 -15.14 5.09
N GLN A 260 2.76 -15.75 4.14
CA GLN A 260 2.26 -15.96 2.79
C GLN A 260 2.19 -17.45 2.48
N ALA A 261 1.17 -17.84 1.75
CA ALA A 261 1.03 -19.20 1.20
C ALA A 261 0.45 -19.14 -0.21
N LYS A 262 1.05 -19.90 -1.13
CA LYS A 262 0.49 -20.11 -2.47
C LYS A 262 -0.33 -21.40 -2.46
N VAL A 263 -1.63 -21.27 -2.69
CA VAL A 263 -2.60 -22.35 -2.51
C VAL A 263 -3.53 -22.45 -3.71
N HIS A 264 -3.74 -23.69 -4.15
CA HIS A 264 -4.77 -24.06 -5.12
C HIS A 264 -5.68 -25.13 -4.50
N TYR A 265 -6.98 -25.09 -4.77
CA TYR A 265 -7.89 -26.14 -4.32
C TYR A 265 -9.04 -26.39 -5.29
N THR A 266 -9.51 -27.63 -5.28
CA THR A 266 -10.58 -28.11 -6.13
C THR A 266 -11.61 -28.90 -5.32
N GLY A 267 -12.78 -29.10 -5.89
CA GLY A 267 -13.86 -29.83 -5.25
C GLY A 267 -14.70 -29.00 -4.28
N LYS A 268 -15.34 -29.63 -3.32
CA LYS A 268 -16.27 -29.01 -2.37
C LYS A 268 -15.87 -29.21 -0.90
N ALA A 269 -14.74 -29.86 -0.62
CA ALA A 269 -14.20 -29.91 0.73
C ALA A 269 -13.88 -28.49 1.22
N LYS A 270 -13.96 -28.29 2.52
CA LYS A 270 -13.48 -27.08 3.18
C LYS A 270 -12.01 -27.25 3.51
N HIS A 271 -11.24 -26.21 3.27
CA HIS A 271 -9.81 -26.20 3.50
C HIS A 271 -9.48 -25.17 4.57
N VAL A 272 -8.58 -25.54 5.48
CA VAL A 272 -8.10 -24.66 6.56
C VAL A 272 -6.59 -24.59 6.46
N LEU A 273 -6.06 -23.38 6.42
CA LEU A 273 -4.70 -23.03 6.73
C LEU A 273 -4.79 -21.88 7.72
N CYS A 274 -4.23 -22.05 8.91
CA CYS A 274 -4.35 -21.04 9.97
C CYS A 274 -3.14 -21.07 10.89
N LEU A 275 -2.93 -19.96 11.60
CA LEU A 275 -2.08 -19.91 12.78
C LEU A 275 -2.94 -20.17 14.01
N THR A 276 -2.43 -20.97 14.94
CA THR A 276 -3.13 -21.38 16.16
C THR A 276 -2.16 -21.60 17.30
N THR A 277 -2.68 -21.79 18.51
CA THR A 277 -1.93 -22.20 19.68
C THR A 277 -2.39 -23.58 20.17
N ALA A 278 -1.63 -24.19 21.07
CA ALA A 278 -2.03 -25.44 21.72
C ALA A 278 -3.34 -25.30 22.52
N LYS A 279 -3.73 -24.10 22.94
CA LYS A 279 -4.99 -23.85 23.66
C LYS A 279 -6.23 -23.89 22.75
N ALA A 280 -6.04 -23.91 21.44
CA ALA A 280 -7.01 -24.19 20.35
C ALA A 280 -8.38 -23.48 20.40
N GLN A 281 -8.60 -22.48 21.26
CA GLN A 281 -9.87 -21.73 21.33
C GLN A 281 -10.04 -20.74 20.19
N HIS A 282 -8.93 -20.26 19.61
CA HIS A 282 -8.89 -19.29 18.54
C HIS A 282 -7.87 -19.69 17.48
N ALA A 283 -8.09 -19.20 16.27
CA ALA A 283 -7.15 -19.36 15.16
C ALA A 283 -7.18 -18.09 14.28
N LEU A 284 -6.06 -17.78 13.66
CA LEU A 284 -5.96 -16.75 12.65
C LEU A 284 -6.06 -17.41 11.26
N PRO A 285 -7.23 -17.36 10.60
CA PRO A 285 -7.41 -18.02 9.31
C PRO A 285 -6.62 -17.28 8.22
N ILE A 286 -5.82 -18.02 7.46
CA ILE A 286 -5.11 -17.52 6.28
C ILE A 286 -6.04 -17.59 5.07
N LEU A 287 -6.74 -18.72 4.90
CA LEU A 287 -7.74 -18.90 3.85
C LEU A 287 -9.06 -18.23 4.22
N SER A 288 -9.07 -16.94 4.44
CA SER A 288 -10.24 -16.18 4.89
C SER A 288 -11.39 -16.13 3.88
N LYS A 289 -11.07 -16.16 2.58
CA LYS A 289 -12.04 -16.33 1.49
C LYS A 289 -11.46 -17.31 0.47
N GLN A 290 -12.13 -18.44 0.33
CA GLN A 290 -11.69 -19.48 -0.60
C GLN A 290 -12.18 -19.18 -2.02
N VAL A 291 -11.25 -19.15 -2.97
CA VAL A 291 -11.50 -18.96 -4.39
C VAL A 291 -11.19 -20.27 -5.09
N ALA A 292 -12.21 -20.94 -5.62
CA ALA A 292 -12.13 -22.30 -6.10
C ALA A 292 -11.43 -22.48 -7.48
N LYS A 293 -10.90 -21.41 -8.09
CA LYS A 293 -10.27 -21.48 -9.39
C LYS A 293 -8.95 -20.72 -9.45
N GLY A 294 -7.92 -21.44 -9.83
CA GLY A 294 -6.58 -20.90 -10.00
C GLY A 294 -5.75 -20.90 -8.70
N GLU A 295 -4.48 -20.62 -8.87
CA GLU A 295 -3.53 -20.45 -7.78
C GLU A 295 -3.70 -19.06 -7.19
N MET A 296 -3.75 -18.97 -5.87
CA MET A 296 -3.88 -17.72 -5.13
C MET A 296 -2.78 -17.60 -4.09
N ILE A 297 -2.23 -16.41 -3.94
CA ILE A 297 -1.34 -16.07 -2.83
C ILE A 297 -2.21 -15.48 -1.73
N TYR A 298 -2.28 -16.19 -0.62
CA TYR A 298 -2.93 -15.72 0.60
C TYR A 298 -1.88 -15.12 1.52
N THR A 299 -2.12 -13.90 1.99
CA THR A 299 -1.23 -13.22 2.93
C THR A 299 -2.00 -12.88 4.20
N LEU A 300 -1.45 -13.23 5.35
CA LEU A 300 -1.90 -12.82 6.66
C LEU A 300 -0.87 -11.89 7.28
N VAL A 301 -1.25 -10.69 7.61
CA VAL A 301 -0.44 -9.75 8.40
C VAL A 301 -1.06 -9.66 9.79
N TRP A 302 -0.25 -9.81 10.84
CA TRP A 302 -0.75 -9.70 12.21
C TRP A 302 0.22 -8.90 13.09
N ASN A 303 -0.36 -8.21 14.04
CA ASN A 303 0.34 -7.52 15.11
C ASN A 303 -0.45 -7.69 16.43
N GLU A 304 -0.04 -7.02 17.49
CA GLU A 304 -0.68 -7.12 18.80
C GLU A 304 -2.15 -6.68 18.82
N LYS A 305 -2.61 -5.89 17.87
CA LYS A 305 -3.95 -5.30 17.84
C LYS A 305 -4.88 -5.94 16.81
N GLU A 306 -4.35 -6.22 15.63
CA GLU A 306 -5.17 -6.60 14.49
C GLU A 306 -4.55 -7.68 13.62
N VAL A 307 -5.39 -8.30 12.83
CA VAL A 307 -5.03 -9.20 11.73
C VAL A 307 -5.64 -8.69 10.44
N VAL A 308 -4.90 -8.81 9.36
CA VAL A 308 -5.33 -8.40 8.02
C VAL A 308 -5.07 -9.53 7.03
N ASN A 309 -6.09 -9.92 6.30
CA ASN A 309 -6.01 -10.96 5.27
C ASN A 309 -6.01 -10.32 3.88
N TYR A 310 -5.10 -10.80 3.04
CA TYR A 310 -5.00 -10.43 1.64
C TYR A 310 -5.11 -11.65 0.75
N VAL A 311 -5.62 -11.47 -0.46
CA VAL A 311 -5.58 -12.44 -1.56
C VAL A 311 -5.01 -11.74 -2.78
N ASN A 312 -3.88 -12.24 -3.31
CA ASN A 312 -3.14 -11.58 -4.40
C ASN A 312 -2.92 -10.09 -4.13
N ASP A 313 -2.40 -9.78 -2.94
CA ASP A 313 -2.09 -8.44 -2.42
C ASP A 313 -3.32 -7.52 -2.20
N VAL A 314 -4.54 -8.04 -2.32
CA VAL A 314 -5.77 -7.28 -2.09
C VAL A 314 -6.33 -7.59 -0.70
N GLU A 315 -6.53 -6.58 0.13
CA GLU A 315 -7.17 -6.74 1.43
C GLU A 315 -8.61 -7.26 1.28
N VAL A 316 -8.90 -8.40 1.91
CA VAL A 316 -10.21 -9.06 1.86
C VAL A 316 -10.91 -9.15 3.21
N ALA A 317 -10.15 -9.03 4.30
CA ALA A 317 -10.69 -9.01 5.65
C ALA A 317 -9.72 -8.34 6.62
N ARG A 318 -10.25 -7.71 7.65
CA ARG A 318 -9.51 -7.11 8.77
C ARG A 318 -10.28 -7.34 10.07
N GLY A 319 -9.59 -7.62 11.16
CA GLY A 319 -10.20 -7.84 12.47
C GLY A 319 -9.23 -7.68 13.62
N LYS A 320 -9.72 -7.84 14.86
CA LYS A 320 -8.87 -7.87 16.05
C LYS A 320 -8.05 -9.16 16.08
N ASN A 321 -6.84 -9.09 16.63
CA ASN A 321 -6.02 -10.27 16.87
C ASN A 321 -6.41 -10.95 18.19
N PRO A 322 -7.08 -12.13 18.16
CA PRO A 322 -7.43 -12.86 19.37
C PRO A 322 -6.25 -13.65 19.98
N LEU A 323 -5.10 -13.73 19.28
CA LEU A 323 -3.89 -14.47 19.70
C LEU A 323 -2.70 -13.53 19.93
N ALA A 324 -2.97 -12.28 20.30
CA ALA A 324 -1.93 -11.29 20.56
C ALA A 324 -0.95 -11.77 21.66
N GLY A 325 0.35 -11.64 21.37
CA GLY A 325 1.41 -12.03 22.31
C GLY A 325 1.73 -13.52 22.38
N GLU A 326 1.00 -14.39 21.70
CA GLU A 326 1.22 -15.83 21.66
C GLU A 326 2.25 -16.21 20.58
N ASN A 327 2.98 -17.30 20.82
CA ASN A 327 3.74 -17.99 19.78
C ASN A 327 2.84 -18.96 19.05
N LEU A 328 2.88 -18.97 17.73
CA LEU A 328 1.87 -19.59 16.91
C LEU A 328 2.41 -20.75 16.08
N HIS A 329 1.63 -21.81 16.00
CA HIS A 329 1.84 -22.97 15.14
C HIS A 329 1.02 -22.82 13.86
N LEU A 330 1.48 -23.43 12.77
CA LEU A 330 0.67 -23.65 11.58
C LEU A 330 -0.20 -24.89 11.77
N LEU A 331 -1.45 -24.81 11.30
CA LEU A 331 -2.34 -25.94 11.15
C LEU A 331 -2.94 -25.93 9.74
N VAL A 332 -2.89 -27.11 9.10
CA VAL A 332 -3.38 -27.33 7.74
C VAL A 332 -4.34 -28.53 7.76
N ARG A 333 -5.53 -28.39 7.23
CA ARG A 333 -6.46 -29.52 7.08
C ARG A 333 -7.46 -29.34 5.97
N SER A 334 -8.03 -30.45 5.50
CA SER A 334 -9.23 -30.46 4.67
C SER A 334 -10.33 -31.26 5.36
N TYR A 335 -11.57 -30.77 5.31
CA TYR A 335 -12.70 -31.44 5.98
C TYR A 335 -14.01 -31.27 5.20
N LEU A 336 -14.95 -32.14 5.51
CA LEU A 336 -16.33 -32.09 5.01
C LEU A 336 -17.26 -31.76 6.16
N PRO A 337 -17.96 -30.61 6.12
CA PRO A 337 -19.02 -30.30 7.07
C PRO A 337 -20.10 -31.39 7.08
N GLU A 338 -20.85 -31.44 8.15
CA GLU A 338 -22.01 -32.32 8.28
C GLU A 338 -22.92 -32.22 7.03
N ASN A 339 -23.43 -33.36 6.59
CA ASN A 339 -24.31 -33.52 5.39
C ASN A 339 -23.65 -33.17 4.04
N THR A 340 -22.32 -32.97 3.99
CA THR A 340 -21.61 -32.74 2.74
C THR A 340 -21.09 -34.03 2.14
N LYS A 341 -21.63 -34.43 0.98
CA LYS A 341 -21.16 -35.60 0.22
C LYS A 341 -20.32 -35.15 -0.96
N ALA A 342 -19.02 -34.98 -0.76
CA ALA A 342 -18.15 -34.45 -1.78
C ALA A 342 -16.68 -34.87 -1.57
N THR A 343 -15.87 -34.67 -2.55
CA THR A 343 -14.42 -34.82 -2.50
C THR A 343 -13.76 -33.46 -2.72
N GLY A 344 -12.50 -33.33 -2.38
CA GLY A 344 -11.73 -32.12 -2.62
C GLY A 344 -10.24 -32.37 -2.53
N LYS A 345 -9.49 -31.42 -3.05
CA LYS A 345 -8.03 -31.42 -3.01
C LYS A 345 -7.56 -30.02 -2.70
N MET A 346 -6.57 -29.91 -1.84
CA MET A 346 -5.82 -28.69 -1.58
C MET A 346 -4.34 -28.94 -1.92
N ASP A 347 -3.81 -28.09 -2.76
CA ASP A 347 -2.39 -28.05 -3.13
C ASP A 347 -1.78 -26.79 -2.53
N ILE A 348 -0.66 -26.92 -1.85
CA ILE A 348 0.11 -25.80 -1.28
C ILE A 348 1.51 -25.88 -1.86
N ASP A 349 1.86 -24.91 -2.70
CA ASP A 349 3.17 -24.84 -3.35
C ASP A 349 4.24 -24.45 -2.32
N TRP A 350 3.96 -23.45 -1.51
CA TRP A 350 4.87 -22.98 -0.47
C TRP A 350 4.13 -22.23 0.64
N ILE A 351 4.77 -22.16 1.81
CA ILE A 351 4.39 -21.33 2.94
C ILE A 351 5.63 -20.58 3.43
N ARG A 352 5.54 -19.28 3.63
CA ARG A 352 6.64 -18.41 4.06
C ARG A 352 6.21 -17.51 5.19
N ILE A 353 7.06 -17.36 6.21
CA ILE A 353 6.81 -16.49 7.36
C ILE A 353 7.92 -15.44 7.43
N TYR A 354 7.51 -14.22 7.67
CA TYR A 354 8.36 -13.05 7.72
C TYR A 354 8.11 -12.29 9.02
N THR A 355 9.14 -11.57 9.48
CA THR A 355 9.05 -10.60 10.58
C THR A 355 9.66 -9.27 10.16
N ASN A 356 9.39 -8.20 10.91
CA ASN A 356 10.05 -6.93 10.69
C ASN A 356 11.57 -7.12 10.81
N ALA A 357 12.34 -6.46 9.91
CA ALA A 357 13.80 -6.48 9.90
C ALA A 357 14.36 -5.75 11.12
#